data_2ca7a0686d63dc783db2fda81e93a1f0
#
_entry.id   2ca7a0686d63dc783db2fda81e93a1f0
#
_cell.length_a   1.000
_cell.length_b   1.000
_cell.length_c   1.000
_cell.angle_alpha   90.00
_cell.angle_beta   90.00
_cell.angle_gamma   90.00
#
_symmetry.space_group_name_H-M   'P 1'
#
loop_
_entity.id
_entity.type
_entity.pdbx_description
1 polymer ?
#
loop_
_entity_poly.entity_id
_entity_poly.type
_entity_poly.pdbx_seq_one_letter_code
_entity_poly.pdbx_strand_id
1 'polypeptide(L)'
;MAVADLWAFGTLLIAAFGLGTALLSALSTPSEDRTEFAALAASAGLGTMGVLLGLLGLFGSLHAARFLIPLGAATTLMWIAKRGRGPTWPVLSRPSPGMALLIMMVAAALLGSIAPVTDIDSLDYPIPIAQHLVRDGEWRFWPDQALSAYPLSQELLEAAVLDAGARRLGLLSGVEVVLVTVLLWSLARRLAREDAASWLAPILLLGCPAAAFLASSAKEDMLVIAMTVAATLVLYPRPSLGAAAAAGLFAGFAAGAKYSGAVVPVAVIACVSFCCGRNRRLTSTMVAAAAAAASGGLWYFMNLLRFGNPVAPLLPGLGHPPLAASAIQEWLNGWGYGHGPLEAILTPIRLTYDLQAFGSRGNWINPLPLLGVFGAVADRRRQVALPLLFISLCIYSVWFFMGYQVARMLLPATALLSVPAADVLIRFWRRFRIVRYPIGMVVALSAGVVIAVGFIRAERYLIDPAGFLERETMHYADIDWMNKHLDPSRHRVATWFKTCGYLEIPWMTLLPNYQAEIRPEETGDPQRLYAALKRQGFTHLFGRPDDFAGLDDAQILVYSNPASRLGSTRFFREPSTEPTAIFAIK
;
A
#
# COMPACT_ATOMS: atom_id res chain seq x y z
N MET A 1 -8.99 -8.07 -20.34
CA MET A 1 -7.85 -7.23 -19.95
C MET A 1 -7.34 -6.55 -21.22
N ALA A 2 -7.13 -5.24 -21.21
CA ALA A 2 -6.61 -4.57 -22.40
C ALA A 2 -5.17 -5.02 -22.67
N VAL A 3 -4.76 -5.07 -23.93
CA VAL A 3 -3.40 -5.46 -24.32
C VAL A 3 -2.37 -4.53 -23.67
N ALA A 4 -2.72 -3.24 -23.51
CA ALA A 4 -1.87 -2.25 -22.85
C ALA A 4 -1.58 -2.59 -21.38
N ASP A 5 -2.57 -3.09 -20.61
CA ASP A 5 -2.33 -3.51 -19.21
C ASP A 5 -1.34 -4.67 -19.16
N LEU A 6 -1.53 -5.72 -19.98
CA LEU A 6 -0.63 -6.86 -20.05
C LEU A 6 0.79 -6.46 -20.43
N TRP A 7 0.93 -5.58 -21.41
CA TRP A 7 2.22 -5.08 -21.85
C TRP A 7 2.92 -4.27 -20.75
N ALA A 8 2.23 -3.29 -20.17
CA ALA A 8 2.80 -2.39 -19.17
C ALA A 8 3.23 -3.16 -17.91
N PHE A 9 2.34 -3.96 -17.33
CA PHE A 9 2.68 -4.75 -16.14
C PHE A 9 3.66 -5.88 -16.45
N GLY A 10 3.54 -6.56 -17.59
CA GLY A 10 4.46 -7.62 -18.00
C GLY A 10 5.88 -7.11 -18.15
N THR A 11 6.08 -5.99 -18.86
CA THR A 11 7.41 -5.39 -19.04
C THR A 11 7.98 -4.86 -17.73
N LEU A 12 7.16 -4.21 -16.89
CA LEU A 12 7.56 -3.74 -15.57
C LEU A 12 8.08 -4.90 -14.70
N LEU A 13 7.33 -5.99 -14.59
CA LEU A 13 7.67 -7.13 -13.75
C LEU A 13 8.91 -7.88 -14.24
N ILE A 14 9.05 -8.07 -15.56
CA ILE A 14 10.23 -8.72 -16.15
C ILE A 14 11.48 -7.86 -15.92
N ALA A 15 11.39 -6.55 -16.14
CA ALA A 15 12.50 -5.63 -15.89
C ALA A 15 12.87 -5.59 -14.40
N ALA A 16 11.88 -5.51 -13.51
CA ALA A 16 12.07 -5.55 -12.07
C ALA A 16 12.76 -6.86 -11.64
N PHE A 17 12.28 -8.01 -12.13
CA PHE A 17 12.90 -9.30 -11.83
C PHE A 17 14.37 -9.35 -12.26
N GLY A 18 14.71 -8.87 -13.45
CA GLY A 18 16.09 -8.81 -13.95
C GLY A 18 16.97 -7.92 -13.08
N LEU A 19 16.49 -6.73 -12.77
CA LEU A 19 17.20 -5.74 -11.95
C LEU A 19 17.45 -6.27 -10.53
N GLY A 20 16.43 -6.84 -9.89
CA GLY A 20 16.57 -7.43 -8.56
C GLY A 20 17.46 -8.67 -8.54
N THR A 21 17.40 -9.51 -9.61
CA THR A 21 18.32 -10.65 -9.76
C THR A 21 19.77 -10.19 -9.82
N ALA A 22 20.08 -9.16 -10.59
CA ALA A 22 21.42 -8.59 -10.66
C ALA A 22 21.88 -8.07 -9.30
N LEU A 23 21.02 -7.29 -8.62
CA LEU A 23 21.31 -6.70 -7.31
C LEU A 23 21.56 -7.77 -6.24
N LEU A 24 20.65 -8.74 -6.08
CA LEU A 24 20.80 -9.79 -5.06
C LEU A 24 21.96 -10.73 -5.35
N SER A 25 22.28 -10.98 -6.63
CA SER A 25 23.46 -11.76 -7.02
C SER A 25 24.76 -11.03 -6.66
N ALA A 26 24.82 -9.71 -6.90
CA ALA A 26 25.96 -8.88 -6.52
C ALA A 26 26.18 -8.87 -4.99
N LEU A 27 25.11 -8.89 -4.21
CA LEU A 27 25.15 -8.95 -2.75
C LEU A 27 25.40 -10.38 -2.22
N SER A 28 25.43 -11.40 -3.07
CA SER A 28 25.52 -12.81 -2.67
C SER A 28 24.48 -13.16 -1.59
N THR A 29 23.25 -12.69 -1.80
CA THR A 29 22.16 -12.89 -0.85
C THR A 29 21.76 -14.36 -0.78
N PRO A 30 21.73 -14.99 0.40
CA PRO A 30 21.37 -16.39 0.52
C PRO A 30 19.87 -16.60 0.26
N SER A 31 19.54 -17.63 -0.51
CA SER A 31 18.16 -18.12 -0.67
C SER A 31 18.16 -19.66 -0.59
N GLU A 32 17.07 -20.23 -0.06
CA GLU A 32 16.97 -21.69 0.09
C GLU A 32 16.54 -22.37 -1.21
N ASP A 33 15.71 -21.70 -1.99
CA ASP A 33 15.22 -22.25 -3.24
C ASP A 33 14.96 -21.15 -4.29
N ARG A 34 14.63 -21.58 -5.50
CA ARG A 34 14.40 -20.69 -6.64
C ARG A 34 13.14 -19.85 -6.51
N THR A 35 12.11 -20.38 -5.86
CA THR A 35 10.84 -19.67 -5.66
C THR A 35 11.03 -18.49 -4.72
N GLU A 36 11.73 -18.73 -3.61
CA GLU A 36 12.13 -17.69 -2.67
C GLU A 36 13.00 -16.63 -3.33
N PHE A 37 14.05 -17.08 -4.07
CA PHE A 37 14.93 -16.15 -4.80
C PHE A 37 14.14 -15.30 -5.80
N ALA A 38 13.20 -15.90 -6.54
CA ALA A 38 12.38 -15.18 -7.51
C ALA A 38 11.52 -14.09 -6.84
N ALA A 39 10.90 -14.40 -5.69
CA ALA A 39 10.11 -13.43 -4.95
C ALA A 39 10.97 -12.30 -4.36
N LEU A 40 12.14 -12.64 -3.78
CA LEU A 40 13.11 -11.65 -3.32
C LEU A 40 13.61 -10.75 -4.46
N ALA A 41 13.94 -11.35 -5.62
CA ALA A 41 14.43 -10.63 -6.79
C ALA A 41 13.34 -9.68 -7.35
N ALA A 42 12.11 -10.16 -7.52
CA ALA A 42 11.02 -9.31 -7.98
C ALA A 42 10.76 -8.14 -7.01
N SER A 43 10.74 -8.40 -5.71
CA SER A 43 10.58 -7.35 -4.68
C SER A 43 11.74 -6.34 -4.69
N ALA A 44 12.99 -6.82 -4.72
CA ALA A 44 14.17 -5.94 -4.80
C ALA A 44 14.15 -5.08 -6.06
N GLY A 45 13.70 -5.66 -7.18
CA GLY A 45 13.58 -4.95 -8.44
C GLY A 45 12.50 -3.88 -8.44
N LEU A 46 11.30 -4.16 -7.90
CA LEU A 46 10.24 -3.15 -7.74
C LEU A 46 10.73 -1.99 -6.87
N GLY A 47 11.33 -2.27 -5.71
CA GLY A 47 11.87 -1.22 -4.86
C GLY A 47 12.96 -0.40 -5.55
N THR A 48 13.91 -1.04 -6.23
CA THR A 48 14.97 -0.35 -6.98
C THR A 48 14.39 0.49 -8.12
N MET A 49 13.37 -0.02 -8.81
CA MET A 49 12.70 0.69 -9.90
C MET A 49 11.98 1.94 -9.38
N GLY A 50 11.32 1.86 -8.22
CA GLY A 50 10.72 3.04 -7.56
C GLY A 50 11.76 4.15 -7.32
N VAL A 51 12.96 3.79 -6.82
CA VAL A 51 14.05 4.76 -6.62
C VAL A 51 14.55 5.34 -7.95
N LEU A 52 14.77 4.51 -8.97
CA LEU A 52 15.22 4.97 -10.29
C LEU A 52 14.21 5.88 -10.97
N LEU A 53 12.91 5.55 -10.89
CA LEU A 53 11.83 6.40 -11.39
C LEU A 53 11.77 7.71 -10.62
N GLY A 54 11.99 7.69 -9.29
CA GLY A 54 12.10 8.90 -8.49
C GLY A 54 13.25 9.80 -8.95
N LEU A 55 14.42 9.23 -9.25
CA LEU A 55 15.54 9.98 -9.81
C LEU A 55 15.21 10.55 -11.21
N LEU A 56 14.61 9.74 -12.10
CA LEU A 56 14.16 10.23 -13.41
C LEU A 56 13.16 11.39 -13.27
N GLY A 57 12.21 11.27 -12.34
CA GLY A 57 11.24 12.31 -12.04
C GLY A 57 11.88 13.60 -11.53
N LEU A 58 12.90 13.53 -10.68
CA LEU A 58 13.64 14.71 -10.20
C LEU A 58 14.34 15.48 -11.33
N PHE A 59 14.75 14.79 -12.39
CA PHE A 59 15.37 15.41 -13.57
C PHE A 59 14.38 15.72 -14.71
N GLY A 60 13.07 15.65 -14.46
CA GLY A 60 12.05 15.91 -15.49
C GLY A 60 12.07 14.90 -16.65
N SER A 61 12.56 13.71 -16.41
CA SER A 61 12.79 12.67 -17.42
C SER A 61 11.96 11.41 -17.21
N LEU A 62 10.86 11.50 -16.46
CA LEU A 62 10.05 10.33 -16.09
C LEU A 62 9.51 9.57 -17.32
N HIS A 63 9.15 10.28 -18.38
CA HIS A 63 8.69 9.68 -19.64
C HIS A 63 9.73 8.79 -20.33
N ALA A 64 11.03 8.89 -19.99
CA ALA A 64 12.04 7.96 -20.47
C ALA A 64 11.75 6.51 -20.00
N ALA A 65 10.97 6.32 -18.94
CA ALA A 65 10.55 5.02 -18.46
C ALA A 65 9.82 4.20 -19.53
N ARG A 66 9.07 4.82 -20.44
CA ARG A 66 8.39 4.15 -21.57
C ARG A 66 9.35 3.32 -22.44
N PHE A 67 10.60 3.73 -22.54
CA PHE A 67 11.63 3.06 -23.33
C PHE A 67 12.55 2.19 -22.45
N LEU A 68 12.92 2.69 -21.28
CA LEU A 68 13.87 2.01 -20.39
C LEU A 68 13.30 0.73 -19.79
N ILE A 69 12.02 0.72 -19.43
CA ILE A 69 11.38 -0.48 -18.86
C ILE A 69 11.27 -1.62 -19.89
N PRO A 70 10.73 -1.43 -21.11
CA PRO A 70 10.75 -2.46 -22.14
C PRO A 70 12.16 -2.91 -22.54
N LEU A 71 13.14 -1.99 -22.59
CA LEU A 71 14.54 -2.35 -22.84
C LEU A 71 15.11 -3.23 -21.73
N GLY A 72 14.83 -2.89 -20.45
CA GLY A 72 15.21 -3.71 -19.31
C GLY A 72 14.53 -5.09 -19.33
N ALA A 73 13.27 -5.17 -19.74
CA ALA A 73 12.57 -6.43 -19.91
C ALA A 73 13.20 -7.29 -21.04
N ALA A 74 13.48 -6.69 -22.19
CA ALA A 74 14.12 -7.38 -23.32
C ALA A 74 15.51 -7.91 -22.96
N THR A 75 16.34 -7.10 -22.28
CA THR A 75 17.66 -7.53 -21.81
C THR A 75 17.58 -8.67 -20.80
N THR A 76 16.61 -8.65 -19.91
CA THR A 76 16.33 -9.72 -18.94
C THR A 76 15.96 -11.03 -19.66
N LEU A 77 15.04 -10.96 -20.63
CA LEU A 77 14.62 -12.13 -21.40
C LEU A 77 15.79 -12.72 -22.22
N MET A 78 16.58 -11.87 -22.86
CA MET A 78 17.80 -12.32 -23.59
C MET A 78 18.81 -13.00 -22.66
N TRP A 79 19.00 -12.47 -21.44
CA TRP A 79 19.89 -13.06 -20.45
C TRP A 79 19.37 -14.43 -19.97
N ILE A 80 18.06 -14.57 -19.73
CA ILE A 80 17.42 -15.85 -19.37
C ILE A 80 17.60 -16.85 -20.52
N ALA A 81 17.34 -16.46 -21.76
CA ALA A 81 17.47 -17.30 -22.93
C ALA A 81 18.91 -17.83 -23.13
N LYS A 82 19.92 -16.96 -22.97
CA LYS A 82 21.35 -17.34 -23.09
C LYS A 82 21.82 -18.34 -22.02
N ARG A 83 21.21 -18.30 -20.81
CA ARG A 83 21.58 -19.26 -19.75
C ARG A 83 21.12 -20.69 -19.99
N GLY A 84 20.24 -20.93 -20.96
CA GLY A 84 19.83 -22.26 -21.44
C GLY A 84 19.12 -23.16 -20.40
N ARG A 85 18.96 -22.66 -19.20
CA ARG A 85 18.30 -23.35 -18.09
C ARG A 85 17.09 -22.54 -17.70
N GLY A 86 15.96 -22.78 -18.35
CA GLY A 86 14.69 -22.32 -17.86
C GLY A 86 14.54 -22.68 -16.37
N PRO A 87 13.80 -21.89 -15.58
CA PRO A 87 13.52 -22.22 -14.19
C PRO A 87 12.89 -23.62 -14.17
N THR A 88 13.58 -24.61 -13.58
CA THR A 88 12.92 -25.87 -13.25
C THR A 88 11.96 -25.55 -12.11
N TRP A 89 10.71 -25.37 -12.46
CA TRP A 89 9.65 -25.21 -11.49
C TRP A 89 9.60 -26.46 -10.61
N PRO A 90 9.45 -26.33 -9.30
CA PRO A 90 9.23 -27.48 -8.46
C PRO A 90 8.03 -28.23 -9.01
N VAL A 91 8.20 -29.54 -9.27
CA VAL A 91 7.07 -30.41 -9.60
C VAL A 91 6.13 -30.31 -8.40
N LEU A 92 5.00 -29.63 -8.57
CA LEU A 92 3.97 -29.54 -7.56
C LEU A 92 3.47 -30.98 -7.31
N SER A 93 4.00 -31.62 -6.27
CA SER A 93 3.32 -32.76 -5.66
C SER A 93 1.88 -32.33 -5.35
N ARG A 94 0.92 -33.26 -5.36
CA ARG A 94 -0.50 -32.93 -5.12
C ARG A 94 -0.61 -31.94 -3.96
N PRO A 95 -1.19 -30.74 -4.19
CA PRO A 95 -1.23 -29.71 -3.15
C PRO A 95 -2.01 -30.23 -1.95
N SER A 96 -1.48 -29.98 -0.76
CA SER A 96 -2.25 -30.22 0.46
C SER A 96 -3.52 -29.35 0.46
N PRO A 97 -4.59 -29.72 1.18
CA PRO A 97 -5.80 -28.91 1.26
C PRO A 97 -5.54 -27.45 1.66
N GLY A 98 -4.58 -27.21 2.55
CA GLY A 98 -4.18 -25.86 2.94
C GLY A 98 -3.48 -25.09 1.83
N MET A 99 -2.61 -25.74 1.07
CA MET A 99 -1.98 -25.12 -0.12
C MET A 99 -3.03 -24.82 -1.19
N ALA A 100 -4.00 -25.72 -1.42
CA ALA A 100 -5.09 -25.47 -2.37
C ALA A 100 -5.94 -24.25 -1.95
N LEU A 101 -6.23 -24.12 -0.66
CA LEU A 101 -6.94 -22.95 -0.12
C LEU A 101 -6.14 -21.67 -0.33
N LEU A 102 -4.84 -21.68 -0.05
CA LEU A 102 -3.97 -20.53 -0.27
C LEU A 102 -3.92 -20.12 -1.74
N ILE A 103 -3.77 -21.08 -2.65
CA ILE A 103 -3.80 -20.82 -4.11
C ILE A 103 -5.13 -20.19 -4.52
N MET A 104 -6.25 -20.68 -3.98
CA MET A 104 -7.57 -20.12 -4.27
C MET A 104 -7.73 -18.70 -3.75
N MET A 105 -7.21 -18.38 -2.55
CA MET A 105 -7.22 -17.01 -2.01
C MET A 105 -6.39 -16.05 -2.87
N VAL A 106 -5.19 -16.47 -3.28
CA VAL A 106 -4.31 -15.66 -4.16
C VAL A 106 -4.96 -15.46 -5.52
N ALA A 107 -5.53 -16.52 -6.10
CA ALA A 107 -6.24 -16.42 -7.38
C ALA A 107 -7.43 -15.45 -7.30
N ALA A 108 -8.22 -15.50 -6.22
CA ALA A 108 -9.33 -14.58 -6.00
C ALA A 108 -8.84 -13.13 -5.85
N ALA A 109 -7.74 -12.90 -5.13
CA ALA A 109 -7.13 -11.57 -5.00
C ALA A 109 -6.68 -11.01 -6.36
N LEU A 110 -5.98 -11.82 -7.17
CA LEU A 110 -5.57 -11.46 -8.53
C LEU A 110 -6.76 -11.17 -9.44
N LEU A 111 -7.79 -12.02 -9.40
CA LEU A 111 -9.01 -11.80 -10.19
C LEU A 111 -9.72 -10.51 -9.79
N GLY A 112 -9.83 -10.24 -8.47
CA GLY A 112 -10.42 -9.00 -7.98
C GLY A 112 -9.64 -7.75 -8.39
N SER A 113 -8.33 -7.84 -8.55
CA SER A 113 -7.47 -6.73 -8.98
C SER A 113 -7.56 -6.39 -10.48
N ILE A 114 -8.19 -7.24 -11.30
CA ILE A 114 -8.47 -6.95 -12.71
C ILE A 114 -9.52 -5.85 -12.87
N ALA A 115 -10.44 -5.71 -11.92
CA ALA A 115 -11.43 -4.64 -11.93
C ALA A 115 -10.78 -3.27 -11.65
N PRO A 116 -11.32 -2.17 -12.21
CA PRO A 116 -10.86 -0.83 -11.89
C PRO A 116 -10.88 -0.54 -10.39
N VAL A 117 -10.00 0.32 -9.93
CA VAL A 117 -9.94 0.76 -8.53
C VAL A 117 -11.16 1.61 -8.19
N THR A 118 -11.80 1.37 -7.05
CA THR A 118 -13.02 2.08 -6.63
C THR A 118 -12.99 2.57 -5.20
N ASP A 119 -11.90 2.32 -4.49
CA ASP A 119 -11.77 2.76 -3.09
C ASP A 119 -11.43 4.25 -2.98
N ILE A 120 -11.98 4.86 -1.93
CA ILE A 120 -11.87 6.31 -1.69
C ILE A 120 -10.43 6.78 -1.63
N ASP A 121 -9.59 6.10 -0.85
CA ASP A 121 -8.23 6.59 -0.61
C ASP A 121 -7.36 6.49 -1.87
N SER A 122 -7.53 5.46 -2.70
CA SER A 122 -6.81 5.33 -3.98
C SER A 122 -7.21 6.42 -4.97
N LEU A 123 -8.50 6.81 -4.98
CA LEU A 123 -9.03 7.86 -5.84
C LEU A 123 -8.76 9.28 -5.30
N ASP A 124 -8.37 9.40 -4.04
CA ASP A 124 -8.08 10.66 -3.36
C ASP A 124 -6.66 11.15 -3.64
N TYR A 125 -5.63 10.29 -3.48
CA TYR A 125 -4.24 10.74 -3.62
C TYR A 125 -3.32 9.86 -4.46
N PRO A 126 -3.25 8.50 -4.37
CA PRO A 126 -2.26 7.75 -5.15
C PRO A 126 -2.47 7.89 -6.65
N ILE A 127 -3.71 7.67 -7.13
CA ILE A 127 -4.04 7.80 -8.56
C ILE A 127 -3.85 9.24 -9.06
N PRO A 128 -4.38 10.28 -8.40
CA PRO A 128 -4.09 11.67 -8.78
C PRO A 128 -2.62 12.02 -8.80
N ILE A 129 -1.82 11.58 -7.82
CA ILE A 129 -0.37 11.81 -7.83
C ILE A 129 0.29 11.10 -9.02
N ALA A 130 -0.07 9.84 -9.30
CA ALA A 130 0.43 9.13 -10.49
C ALA A 130 0.05 9.85 -11.80
N GLN A 131 -1.15 10.43 -11.89
CA GLN A 131 -1.59 11.25 -13.01
C GLN A 131 -0.77 12.55 -13.14
N HIS A 132 -0.48 13.24 -12.03
CA HIS A 132 0.41 14.41 -12.02
C HIS A 132 1.82 14.05 -12.52
N LEU A 133 2.39 12.95 -12.01
CA LEU A 133 3.69 12.44 -12.46
C LEU A 133 3.73 12.17 -13.97
N VAL A 134 2.67 11.56 -14.51
CA VAL A 134 2.55 11.30 -15.97
C VAL A 134 2.36 12.59 -16.73
N ARG A 135 1.50 13.50 -16.28
CA ARG A 135 1.20 14.76 -16.98
C ARG A 135 2.43 15.67 -17.07
N ASP A 136 3.14 15.83 -15.93
CA ASP A 136 4.22 16.79 -15.80
C ASP A 136 5.58 16.19 -16.21
N GLY A 137 5.72 14.84 -16.19
CA GLY A 137 6.99 14.15 -16.48
C GLY A 137 8.05 14.35 -15.41
N GLU A 138 7.72 14.99 -14.30
CA GLU A 138 8.62 15.34 -13.20
C GLU A 138 8.01 15.02 -11.84
N TRP A 139 8.87 14.81 -10.85
CA TRP A 139 8.48 14.71 -9.44
C TRP A 139 8.75 16.03 -8.73
N ARG A 140 7.67 16.69 -8.35
CA ARG A 140 7.68 17.89 -7.54
C ARG A 140 6.62 17.84 -6.44
N PHE A 141 6.57 18.82 -5.60
CA PHE A 141 5.43 19.02 -4.71
C PHE A 141 4.30 19.72 -5.46
N TRP A 142 3.09 19.15 -5.38
CA TRP A 142 1.88 19.75 -5.92
C TRP A 142 1.01 20.27 -4.78
N PRO A 143 0.79 21.60 -4.67
CA PRO A 143 -0.03 22.16 -3.60
C PRO A 143 -1.49 21.68 -3.59
N ASP A 144 -2.05 21.37 -4.75
CA ASP A 144 -3.39 20.78 -4.91
C ASP A 144 -3.45 19.31 -4.46
N GLN A 145 -2.29 18.65 -4.30
CA GLN A 145 -2.11 17.29 -3.80
C GLN A 145 -1.00 17.26 -2.74
N ALA A 146 -1.30 17.79 -1.54
CA ALA A 146 -0.30 17.96 -0.49
C ALA A 146 0.35 16.63 -0.03
N LEU A 147 -0.32 15.49 -0.24
CA LEU A 147 0.24 14.17 0.03
C LEU A 147 1.34 13.77 -0.97
N SER A 148 1.58 14.55 -2.01
CA SER A 148 2.77 14.43 -2.87
C SER A 148 4.10 14.71 -2.14
N ALA A 149 4.05 15.20 -0.91
CA ALA A 149 5.18 15.26 0.00
C ALA A 149 5.53 13.89 0.62
N TYR A 150 4.68 12.87 0.49
CA TYR A 150 4.95 11.52 1.01
C TYR A 150 6.00 10.78 0.19
N PRO A 151 6.58 9.69 0.73
CA PRO A 151 7.35 8.75 -0.09
C PRO A 151 6.46 8.16 -1.19
N LEU A 152 6.91 8.15 -2.43
CA LEU A 152 6.11 7.92 -3.64
C LEU A 152 6.57 6.70 -4.47
N SER A 153 7.23 5.70 -3.86
CA SER A 153 7.71 4.55 -4.65
C SER A 153 6.59 3.83 -5.40
N GLN A 154 5.42 3.69 -4.77
CA GLN A 154 4.27 3.01 -5.37
C GLN A 154 3.67 3.86 -6.49
N GLU A 155 3.43 5.14 -6.25
CA GLU A 155 2.85 6.08 -7.21
C GLU A 155 3.74 6.26 -8.45
N LEU A 156 5.06 6.16 -8.29
CA LEU A 156 6.00 6.17 -9.42
C LEU A 156 5.92 4.89 -10.26
N LEU A 157 5.75 3.72 -9.64
CA LEU A 157 5.49 2.47 -10.37
C LEU A 157 4.15 2.53 -11.10
N GLU A 158 3.12 3.07 -10.46
CA GLU A 158 1.79 3.28 -11.05
C GLU A 158 1.85 4.30 -12.20
N ALA A 159 2.59 5.40 -12.03
CA ALA A 159 2.82 6.38 -13.09
C ALA A 159 3.51 5.74 -14.30
N ALA A 160 4.51 4.89 -14.09
CA ALA A 160 5.21 4.23 -15.19
C ALA A 160 4.29 3.30 -16.00
N VAL A 161 3.41 2.52 -15.35
CA VAL A 161 2.45 1.66 -16.07
C VAL A 161 1.31 2.47 -16.68
N LEU A 162 0.86 3.54 -16.03
CA LEU A 162 -0.15 4.47 -16.55
C LEU A 162 0.36 5.19 -17.81
N ASP A 163 1.61 5.65 -17.79
CA ASP A 163 2.31 6.28 -18.91
C ASP A 163 2.49 5.31 -20.10
N ALA A 164 2.62 3.99 -19.82
CA ALA A 164 2.62 2.94 -20.83
C ALA A 164 1.22 2.53 -21.31
N GLY A 165 0.15 3.20 -20.86
CA GLY A 165 -1.23 3.02 -21.29
C GLY A 165 -2.06 2.04 -20.45
N ALA A 166 -1.56 1.55 -19.31
CA ALA A 166 -2.37 0.75 -18.40
C ALA A 166 -3.48 1.60 -17.75
N ARG A 167 -4.58 0.92 -17.39
CA ARG A 167 -5.74 1.54 -16.74
C ARG A 167 -6.15 0.85 -15.45
N ARG A 168 -5.58 -0.32 -15.15
CA ARG A 168 -5.96 -1.17 -14.01
C ARG A 168 -4.88 -1.20 -12.96
N LEU A 169 -4.67 -0.06 -12.28
CA LEU A 169 -3.56 0.12 -11.32
C LEU A 169 -3.61 -0.87 -10.16
N GLY A 170 -4.79 -1.36 -9.76
CA GLY A 170 -4.95 -2.42 -8.75
C GLY A 170 -4.20 -3.73 -9.07
N LEU A 171 -3.83 -3.99 -10.34
CA LEU A 171 -3.02 -5.15 -10.71
C LEU A 171 -1.64 -5.16 -10.03
N LEU A 172 -1.06 -4.00 -9.74
CA LEU A 172 0.22 -3.91 -9.05
C LEU A 172 0.08 -4.49 -7.63
N SER A 173 -0.92 -4.04 -6.88
CA SER A 173 -1.22 -4.60 -5.54
C SER A 173 -1.58 -6.09 -5.60
N GLY A 174 -2.27 -6.55 -6.64
CA GLY A 174 -2.52 -7.97 -6.87
C GLY A 174 -1.23 -8.79 -7.02
N VAL A 175 -0.24 -8.28 -7.76
CA VAL A 175 1.10 -8.90 -7.86
C VAL A 175 1.83 -8.88 -6.52
N GLU A 176 1.77 -7.78 -5.79
CA GLU A 176 2.38 -7.65 -4.46
C GLU A 176 1.79 -8.66 -3.47
N VAL A 177 0.50 -9.00 -3.55
CA VAL A 177 -0.10 -10.11 -2.78
C VAL A 177 0.59 -11.43 -3.08
N VAL A 178 0.92 -11.73 -4.34
CA VAL A 178 1.69 -12.93 -4.70
C VAL A 178 3.06 -12.89 -4.05
N LEU A 179 3.77 -11.77 -4.13
CA LEU A 179 5.10 -11.60 -3.53
C LEU A 179 5.04 -11.78 -2.01
N VAL A 180 4.11 -11.09 -1.33
CA VAL A 180 3.89 -11.23 0.12
C VAL A 180 3.63 -12.70 0.49
N THR A 181 2.77 -13.38 -0.26
CA THR A 181 2.42 -14.78 -0.03
C THR A 181 3.64 -15.69 -0.11
N VAL A 182 4.44 -15.58 -1.17
CA VAL A 182 5.63 -16.40 -1.37
C VAL A 182 6.71 -16.09 -0.33
N LEU A 183 6.94 -14.81 -0.04
CA LEU A 183 7.92 -14.38 0.96
C LEU A 183 7.53 -14.86 2.37
N LEU A 184 6.27 -14.73 2.75
CA LEU A 184 5.77 -15.16 4.06
C LEU A 184 5.75 -16.68 4.18
N TRP A 185 5.37 -17.40 3.10
CA TRP A 185 5.48 -18.84 3.01
C TRP A 185 6.95 -19.30 3.19
N SER A 186 7.90 -18.64 2.54
CA SER A 186 9.34 -18.94 2.65
C SER A 186 9.85 -18.67 4.06
N LEU A 187 9.45 -17.54 4.66
CA LEU A 187 9.80 -17.19 6.04
C LEU A 187 9.26 -18.23 7.04
N ALA A 188 8.00 -18.63 6.87
CA ALA A 188 7.39 -19.66 7.72
C ALA A 188 8.07 -21.03 7.55
N ARG A 189 8.44 -21.44 6.32
CA ARG A 189 9.20 -22.67 6.08
C ARG A 189 10.54 -22.69 6.80
N ARG A 190 11.24 -21.57 6.87
CA ARG A 190 12.53 -21.48 7.58
C ARG A 190 12.39 -21.52 9.09
N LEU A 191 11.31 -20.96 9.62
CA LEU A 191 11.22 -20.65 11.05
C LEU A 191 10.27 -21.55 11.82
N ALA A 192 9.17 -21.99 11.24
CA ALA A 192 8.19 -22.83 11.91
C ALA A 192 8.75 -24.24 12.18
N ARG A 193 8.18 -24.90 13.18
CA ARG A 193 8.50 -26.29 13.54
C ARG A 193 7.64 -27.28 12.77
N GLU A 194 6.49 -26.80 12.34
CA GLU A 194 5.46 -27.58 11.69
C GLU A 194 5.36 -27.20 10.21
N ASP A 195 5.56 -28.15 9.32
CA ASP A 195 5.50 -27.88 7.86
C ASP A 195 4.19 -27.24 7.44
N ALA A 196 3.09 -27.61 8.08
CA ALA A 196 1.77 -27.04 7.83
C ALA A 196 1.69 -25.53 8.16
N ALA A 197 2.56 -25.00 9.01
CA ALA A 197 2.60 -23.57 9.31
C ALA A 197 3.08 -22.74 8.13
N SER A 198 3.81 -23.32 7.18
CA SER A 198 4.31 -22.62 6.00
C SER A 198 3.19 -22.08 5.11
N TRP A 199 2.11 -22.81 4.90
CA TRP A 199 0.94 -22.32 4.16
C TRP A 199 -0.10 -21.65 5.06
N LEU A 200 -0.15 -21.98 6.37
CA LEU A 200 -1.10 -21.34 7.28
C LEU A 200 -0.74 -19.88 7.57
N ALA A 201 0.54 -19.54 7.68
CA ALA A 201 0.97 -18.17 7.95
C ALA A 201 0.45 -17.15 6.90
N PRO A 202 0.64 -17.36 5.58
CA PRO A 202 0.04 -16.46 4.59
C PRO A 202 -1.51 -16.52 4.57
N ILE A 203 -2.14 -17.67 4.87
CA ILE A 203 -3.61 -17.73 5.01
C ILE A 203 -4.09 -16.82 6.15
N LEU A 204 -3.41 -16.80 7.29
CA LEU A 204 -3.76 -15.92 8.42
C LEU A 204 -3.66 -14.44 8.06
N LEU A 205 -2.66 -14.05 7.29
CA LEU A 205 -2.51 -12.68 6.80
C LEU A 205 -3.59 -12.34 5.76
N LEU A 206 -3.70 -13.14 4.70
CA LEU A 206 -4.67 -12.89 3.62
C LEU A 206 -6.11 -13.00 4.10
N GLY A 207 -6.36 -13.79 5.14
CA GLY A 207 -7.66 -13.86 5.82
C GLY A 207 -8.04 -12.62 6.63
N CYS A 208 -7.19 -11.58 6.65
CA CYS A 208 -7.58 -10.27 7.15
C CYS A 208 -8.37 -9.53 6.05
N PRO A 209 -9.60 -9.08 6.28
CA PRO A 209 -10.34 -8.26 5.31
C PRO A 209 -9.56 -7.05 4.80
N ALA A 210 -8.73 -6.45 5.65
CA ALA A 210 -7.81 -5.39 5.25
C ALA A 210 -6.84 -5.81 4.12
N ALA A 211 -6.33 -7.04 4.15
CA ALA A 211 -5.47 -7.55 3.07
C ALA A 211 -6.24 -7.78 1.77
N ALA A 212 -7.49 -8.30 1.86
CA ALA A 212 -8.36 -8.46 0.68
C ALA A 212 -8.74 -7.12 0.05
N PHE A 213 -8.99 -6.11 0.88
CA PHE A 213 -9.27 -4.74 0.41
C PHE A 213 -8.06 -4.16 -0.33
N LEU A 214 -6.86 -4.27 0.23
CA LEU A 214 -5.63 -3.76 -0.36
C LEU A 214 -5.25 -4.47 -1.66
N ALA A 215 -5.59 -5.75 -1.81
CA ALA A 215 -5.28 -6.54 -3.00
C ALA A 215 -5.89 -5.97 -4.31
N SER A 216 -6.92 -5.13 -4.21
CA SER A 216 -7.60 -4.52 -5.37
C SER A 216 -7.59 -2.99 -5.33
N SER A 217 -6.73 -2.39 -4.53
CA SER A 217 -6.53 -0.94 -4.41
C SER A 217 -5.25 -0.50 -5.11
N ALA A 218 -5.07 0.79 -5.32
CA ALA A 218 -3.83 1.41 -5.77
C ALA A 218 -3.13 2.04 -4.55
N LYS A 219 -2.61 1.18 -3.66
CA LYS A 219 -2.04 1.60 -2.38
C LYS A 219 -0.72 0.90 -2.09
N GLU A 220 0.13 1.65 -1.46
CA GLU A 220 1.50 1.29 -1.10
C GLU A 220 1.62 0.26 0.06
N ASP A 221 0.51 -0.05 0.76
CA ASP A 221 0.53 -0.91 1.95
C ASP A 221 1.04 -2.32 1.66
N MET A 222 0.64 -2.95 0.52
CA MET A 222 1.12 -4.28 0.15
C MET A 222 2.61 -4.30 -0.16
N LEU A 223 3.14 -3.24 -0.78
CA LEU A 223 4.57 -3.08 -1.03
C LEU A 223 5.33 -3.00 0.30
N VAL A 224 4.85 -2.22 1.28
CA VAL A 224 5.44 -2.14 2.63
C VAL A 224 5.49 -3.51 3.30
N ILE A 225 4.41 -4.31 3.20
CA ILE A 225 4.37 -5.66 3.75
C ILE A 225 5.41 -6.56 3.07
N ALA A 226 5.46 -6.56 1.74
CA ALA A 226 6.40 -7.36 0.97
C ALA A 226 7.86 -7.04 1.35
N MET A 227 8.19 -5.75 1.43
CA MET A 227 9.54 -5.28 1.79
C MET A 227 9.89 -5.62 3.24
N THR A 228 8.94 -5.50 4.17
CA THR A 228 9.15 -5.86 5.58
C THR A 228 9.41 -7.35 5.76
N VAL A 229 8.62 -8.20 5.09
CA VAL A 229 8.81 -9.67 5.13
C VAL A 229 10.12 -10.06 4.45
N ALA A 230 10.47 -9.47 3.29
CA ALA A 230 11.73 -9.72 2.59
C ALA A 230 12.95 -9.31 3.44
N ALA A 231 12.91 -8.11 4.07
CA ALA A 231 13.96 -7.65 4.96
C ALA A 231 14.17 -8.61 6.14
N THR A 232 13.07 -9.13 6.68
CA THR A 232 13.12 -10.10 7.79
C THR A 232 13.62 -11.47 7.34
N LEU A 233 13.17 -11.95 6.17
CA LEU A 233 13.53 -13.25 5.61
C LEU A 233 15.05 -13.39 5.40
N VAL A 234 15.71 -12.36 4.86
CA VAL A 234 17.16 -12.38 4.57
C VAL A 234 18.03 -12.30 5.83
N LEU A 235 17.47 -12.01 7.01
CA LEU A 235 18.20 -12.07 8.29
C LEU A 235 18.50 -13.50 8.75
N TYR A 236 17.83 -14.51 8.17
CA TYR A 236 17.97 -15.89 8.60
C TYR A 236 18.74 -16.74 7.58
N PRO A 237 19.54 -17.76 8.02
CA PRO A 237 19.72 -18.20 9.43
C PRO A 237 20.65 -17.31 10.25
N ARG A 238 21.64 -16.67 9.65
CA ARG A 238 22.53 -15.66 10.23
C ARG A 238 23.00 -14.72 9.13
N PRO A 239 22.85 -13.41 9.29
CA PRO A 239 23.17 -12.49 8.23
C PRO A 239 24.67 -12.49 7.91
N SER A 240 25.00 -12.78 6.64
CA SER A 240 26.30 -12.39 6.04
C SER A 240 26.31 -10.88 5.80
N LEU A 241 27.43 -10.32 5.39
CA LEU A 241 27.50 -8.90 5.05
C LEU A 241 26.57 -8.54 3.89
N GLY A 242 26.48 -9.42 2.86
CA GLY A 242 25.52 -9.24 1.76
C GLY A 242 24.06 -9.36 2.20
N ALA A 243 23.76 -10.30 3.12
CA ALA A 243 22.43 -10.41 3.70
C ALA A 243 22.06 -9.18 4.57
N ALA A 244 23.01 -8.61 5.30
CA ALA A 244 22.82 -7.37 6.04
C ALA A 244 22.54 -6.18 5.09
N ALA A 245 23.27 -6.09 3.97
CA ALA A 245 23.01 -5.11 2.92
C ALA A 245 21.61 -5.29 2.31
N ALA A 246 21.24 -6.52 1.95
CA ALA A 246 19.92 -6.83 1.39
C ALA A 246 18.79 -6.50 2.38
N ALA A 247 18.95 -6.84 3.67
CA ALA A 247 17.98 -6.48 4.71
C ALA A 247 17.80 -4.97 4.82
N GLY A 248 18.91 -4.21 4.80
CA GLY A 248 18.89 -2.75 4.76
C GLY A 248 18.17 -2.21 3.53
N LEU A 249 18.47 -2.73 2.33
CA LEU A 249 17.80 -2.33 1.08
C LEU A 249 16.29 -2.53 1.15
N PHE A 250 15.83 -3.72 1.51
CA PHE A 250 14.40 -3.99 1.63
C PHE A 250 13.72 -3.10 2.69
N ALA A 251 14.39 -2.90 3.83
CA ALA A 251 13.87 -2.01 4.86
C ALA A 251 13.79 -0.55 4.37
N GLY A 252 14.77 -0.07 3.63
CA GLY A 252 14.74 1.25 3.01
C GLY A 252 13.65 1.38 1.94
N PHE A 253 13.43 0.34 1.13
CA PHE A 253 12.31 0.34 0.17
C PHE A 253 10.94 0.41 0.87
N ALA A 254 10.77 -0.24 2.04
CA ALA A 254 9.56 -0.07 2.86
C ALA A 254 9.36 1.39 3.30
N ALA A 255 10.44 2.06 3.73
CA ALA A 255 10.41 3.47 4.10
C ALA A 255 10.15 4.39 2.89
N GLY A 256 10.65 4.02 1.71
CA GLY A 256 10.42 4.75 0.46
C GLY A 256 9.02 4.55 -0.13
N ALA A 257 8.28 3.53 0.32
CA ALA A 257 6.91 3.30 -0.11
C ALA A 257 5.91 4.13 0.72
N LYS A 258 6.12 4.27 2.04
CA LYS A 258 5.17 4.95 2.94
C LYS A 258 5.83 5.35 4.24
N TYR A 259 5.37 6.43 4.89
CA TYR A 259 5.87 6.82 6.22
C TYR A 259 5.66 5.76 7.30
N SER A 260 4.58 4.97 7.23
CA SER A 260 4.41 3.84 8.16
C SER A 260 5.50 2.77 8.01
N GLY A 261 6.17 2.70 6.85
CA GLY A 261 7.34 1.88 6.59
C GLY A 261 8.65 2.43 7.17
N ALA A 262 8.70 3.70 7.59
CA ALA A 262 9.93 4.34 8.09
C ALA A 262 10.47 3.71 9.39
N VAL A 263 9.65 3.03 10.16
CA VAL A 263 10.08 2.28 11.35
C VAL A 263 10.85 1.01 10.98
N VAL A 264 10.61 0.44 9.81
CA VAL A 264 11.19 -0.85 9.39
C VAL A 264 12.73 -0.78 9.32
N PRO A 265 13.36 0.24 8.69
CA PRO A 265 14.82 0.37 8.73
C PRO A 265 15.39 0.38 10.14
N VAL A 266 14.79 1.15 11.05
CA VAL A 266 15.26 1.25 12.44
C VAL A 266 15.21 -0.11 13.13
N ALA A 267 14.09 -0.81 13.02
CA ALA A 267 13.91 -2.13 13.63
C ALA A 267 14.83 -3.19 13.00
N VAL A 268 14.96 -3.23 11.67
CA VAL A 268 15.80 -4.19 10.95
C VAL A 268 17.29 -3.96 11.23
N ILE A 269 17.76 -2.71 11.22
CA ILE A 269 19.16 -2.38 11.55
C ILE A 269 19.49 -2.79 12.98
N ALA A 270 18.59 -2.57 13.94
CA ALA A 270 18.74 -3.06 15.29
C ALA A 270 18.82 -4.61 15.32
N CYS A 271 17.96 -5.32 14.59
CA CYS A 271 18.03 -6.78 14.48
C CYS A 271 19.36 -7.26 13.89
N VAL A 272 19.87 -6.62 12.83
CA VAL A 272 21.21 -6.91 12.28
C VAL A 272 22.27 -6.78 13.35
N SER A 273 22.21 -5.70 14.16
CA SER A 273 23.14 -5.49 15.26
C SER A 273 23.12 -6.61 16.31
N PHE A 274 21.94 -7.17 16.62
CA PHE A 274 21.81 -8.26 17.59
C PHE A 274 22.11 -9.65 17.02
N CYS A 275 21.76 -9.89 15.75
CA CYS A 275 21.90 -11.20 15.11
C CYS A 275 23.31 -11.47 14.60
N CYS A 276 24.12 -10.44 14.32
CA CYS A 276 25.48 -10.59 13.86
C CYS A 276 26.45 -10.91 15.01
N GLY A 277 27.43 -11.75 14.73
CA GLY A 277 28.52 -12.04 15.67
C GLY A 277 29.30 -10.78 16.05
N ARG A 278 29.83 -10.75 17.29
CA ARG A 278 30.49 -9.58 17.90
C ARG A 278 31.52 -8.88 16.98
N ASN A 279 32.32 -9.67 16.25
CA ASN A 279 33.39 -9.17 15.39
C ASN A 279 32.89 -8.48 14.10
N ARG A 280 31.66 -8.76 13.66
CA ARG A 280 31.06 -8.20 12.43
C ARG A 280 29.89 -7.25 12.72
N ARG A 281 29.52 -7.11 13.99
CA ARG A 281 28.32 -6.34 14.39
C ARG A 281 28.32 -4.94 13.82
N LEU A 282 29.36 -4.15 14.11
CA LEU A 282 29.45 -2.75 13.67
C LEU A 282 29.40 -2.65 12.14
N THR A 283 30.24 -3.41 11.46
CA THR A 283 30.33 -3.38 9.98
C THR A 283 28.98 -3.77 9.34
N SER A 284 28.35 -4.86 9.82
CA SER A 284 27.05 -5.28 9.27
C SER A 284 25.94 -4.26 9.55
N THR A 285 25.95 -3.63 10.73
CA THR A 285 25.00 -2.57 11.09
C THR A 285 25.19 -1.34 10.21
N MET A 286 26.43 -0.89 9.99
CA MET A 286 26.74 0.25 9.12
C MET A 286 26.34 -0.04 7.66
N VAL A 287 26.62 -1.25 7.15
CA VAL A 287 26.26 -1.65 5.80
C VAL A 287 24.74 -1.70 5.63
N ALA A 288 24.01 -2.25 6.60
CA ALA A 288 22.54 -2.25 6.58
C ALA A 288 21.98 -0.81 6.62
N ALA A 289 22.55 0.06 7.46
CA ALA A 289 22.12 1.46 7.55
C ALA A 289 22.41 2.23 6.25
N ALA A 290 23.58 2.06 5.66
CA ALA A 290 23.93 2.69 4.39
C ALA A 290 23.03 2.19 3.24
N ALA A 291 22.74 0.89 3.19
CA ALA A 291 21.84 0.29 2.22
C ALA A 291 20.40 0.82 2.38
N ALA A 292 19.90 0.93 3.61
CA ALA A 292 18.58 1.50 3.89
C ALA A 292 18.49 2.99 3.51
N ALA A 293 19.52 3.76 3.79
CA ALA A 293 19.61 5.17 3.39
C ALA A 293 19.64 5.33 1.87
N ALA A 294 20.40 4.47 1.17
CA ALA A 294 20.48 4.50 -0.29
C ALA A 294 19.15 4.15 -0.98
N SER A 295 18.37 3.23 -0.40
CA SER A 295 17.13 2.74 -0.99
C SER A 295 15.87 3.50 -0.56
N GLY A 296 15.87 4.09 0.64
CA GLY A 296 14.70 4.82 1.19
C GLY A 296 14.93 6.31 1.41
N GLY A 297 16.19 6.77 1.45
CA GLY A 297 16.53 8.12 1.89
C GLY A 297 16.14 9.25 0.93
N LEU A 298 15.93 8.94 -0.35
CA LEU A 298 15.68 9.95 -1.41
C LEU A 298 14.54 10.90 -1.04
N TRP A 299 13.38 10.35 -0.63
CA TRP A 299 12.18 11.14 -0.29
C TRP A 299 12.39 12.02 0.93
N TYR A 300 13.01 11.47 1.98
CA TYR A 300 13.31 12.20 3.23
C TYR A 300 14.31 13.33 2.99
N PHE A 301 15.32 13.09 2.14
CA PHE A 301 16.29 14.11 1.75
C PHE A 301 15.64 15.23 0.94
N MET A 302 14.78 14.90 -0.03
CA MET A 302 14.06 15.90 -0.81
C MET A 302 13.10 16.73 0.05
N ASN A 303 12.40 16.13 1.01
CA ASN A 303 11.56 16.85 1.94
C ASN A 303 12.37 17.74 2.89
N LEU A 304 13.54 17.28 3.33
CA LEU A 304 14.46 18.12 4.10
C LEU A 304 14.88 19.36 3.31
N LEU A 305 15.19 19.22 2.01
CA LEU A 305 15.56 20.35 1.15
C LEU A 305 14.37 21.28 0.87
N ARG A 306 13.19 20.74 0.63
CA ARG A 306 12.00 21.52 0.25
C ARG A 306 11.35 22.23 1.43
N PHE A 307 11.27 21.54 2.57
CA PHE A 307 10.46 21.98 3.71
C PHE A 307 11.27 22.19 4.99
N GLY A 308 12.58 21.87 4.99
CA GLY A 308 13.37 21.82 6.24
C GLY A 308 12.94 20.71 7.20
N ASN A 309 12.07 19.80 6.75
CA ASN A 309 11.47 18.72 7.52
C ASN A 309 11.50 17.41 6.70
N PRO A 310 12.31 16.41 7.08
CA PRO A 310 12.44 15.19 6.29
C PRO A 310 11.16 14.34 6.25
N VAL A 311 10.24 14.55 7.16
CA VAL A 311 8.96 13.81 7.25
C VAL A 311 7.74 14.69 6.99
N ALA A 312 7.90 15.80 6.25
CA ALA A 312 6.78 16.67 5.89
C ALA A 312 5.67 15.88 5.17
N PRO A 313 4.37 16.18 5.43
CA PRO A 313 3.85 17.24 6.29
C PRO A 313 3.77 16.88 7.78
N LEU A 314 4.17 15.66 8.17
CA LEU A 314 4.20 15.24 9.58
C LEU A 314 5.19 16.10 10.38
N LEU A 315 5.04 16.12 11.71
CA LEU A 315 5.85 16.95 12.61
C LEU A 315 5.85 18.43 12.21
N PRO A 316 4.68 19.09 12.21
CA PRO A 316 4.54 20.46 11.69
C PRO A 316 5.31 21.54 12.46
N GLY A 317 5.94 21.19 13.60
CA GLY A 317 6.87 22.06 14.32
C GLY A 317 8.28 22.14 13.71
N LEU A 318 8.59 21.34 12.67
CA LEU A 318 9.88 21.34 12.00
C LEU A 318 9.77 22.04 10.63
N GLY A 319 10.70 22.96 10.37
CA GLY A 319 10.83 23.62 9.07
C GLY A 319 9.59 24.44 8.65
N HIS A 320 9.24 24.34 7.37
CA HIS A 320 8.11 25.04 6.75
C HIS A 320 7.13 24.00 6.17
N PRO A 321 6.29 23.37 7.01
CA PRO A 321 5.40 22.31 6.54
C PRO A 321 4.36 22.87 5.55
N PRO A 322 3.99 22.09 4.52
CA PRO A 322 3.01 22.53 3.52
C PRO A 322 1.58 22.60 4.07
N LEU A 323 1.30 21.90 5.18
CA LEU A 323 -0.03 21.84 5.82
C LEU A 323 -0.02 22.49 7.19
N ALA A 324 -1.17 23.03 7.58
CA ALA A 324 -1.37 23.61 8.91
C ALA A 324 -1.26 22.52 10.00
N ALA A 325 -0.66 22.89 11.14
CA ALA A 325 -0.49 21.97 12.26
C ALA A 325 -1.83 21.42 12.79
N SER A 326 -2.89 22.24 12.80
CA SER A 326 -4.25 21.85 13.21
C SER A 326 -4.82 20.75 12.31
N ALA A 327 -4.67 20.87 10.99
CA ALA A 327 -5.15 19.88 10.03
C ALA A 327 -4.45 18.52 10.20
N ILE A 328 -3.14 18.53 10.45
CA ILE A 328 -2.37 17.30 10.72
C ILE A 328 -2.78 16.68 12.06
N GLN A 329 -2.96 17.49 13.11
CA GLN A 329 -3.34 17.00 14.42
C GLN A 329 -4.75 16.40 14.42
N GLU A 330 -5.72 17.05 13.75
CA GLU A 330 -7.07 16.53 13.57
C GLU A 330 -7.05 15.18 12.85
N TRP A 331 -6.27 15.08 11.78
CA TRP A 331 -6.13 13.85 11.03
C TRP A 331 -5.52 12.72 11.86
N LEU A 332 -4.43 12.97 12.60
CA LEU A 332 -3.78 11.95 13.43
C LEU A 332 -4.68 11.46 14.57
N ASN A 333 -5.54 12.32 15.12
CA ASN A 333 -6.47 11.99 16.20
C ASN A 333 -7.81 11.42 15.71
N GLY A 334 -8.02 11.31 14.41
CA GLY A 334 -9.32 10.92 13.84
C GLY A 334 -9.75 9.48 14.13
N TRP A 335 -8.82 8.63 14.61
CA TRP A 335 -9.06 7.20 14.81
C TRP A 335 -8.45 6.68 16.11
N GLY A 336 -9.05 5.60 16.64
CA GLY A 336 -8.57 4.92 17.84
C GLY A 336 -9.16 5.47 19.14
N TYR A 337 -8.57 5.04 20.25
CA TYR A 337 -9.01 5.40 21.61
C TYR A 337 -8.01 6.32 22.33
N GLY A 338 -7.09 6.93 21.59
CA GLY A 338 -6.03 7.75 22.15
C GLY A 338 -4.72 6.97 22.39
N HIS A 339 -3.76 7.63 23.05
CA HIS A 339 -2.37 7.19 23.12
C HIS A 339 -1.89 6.90 24.55
N GLY A 340 -2.81 6.67 25.50
CA GLY A 340 -2.49 6.37 26.91
C GLY A 340 -1.87 4.99 27.09
N PRO A 341 -1.14 4.75 28.21
CA PRO A 341 -0.51 3.44 28.49
C PRO A 341 -1.52 2.29 28.60
N LEU A 342 -2.68 2.54 29.18
CA LEU A 342 -3.76 1.54 29.30
C LEU A 342 -4.32 1.18 27.94
N GLU A 343 -4.54 2.19 27.09
CA GLU A 343 -4.99 2.03 25.71
C GLU A 343 -3.98 1.22 24.90
N ALA A 344 -2.67 1.42 25.10
CA ALA A 344 -1.62 0.65 24.43
C ALA A 344 -1.72 -0.85 24.73
N ILE A 345 -2.09 -1.22 25.94
CA ILE A 345 -2.27 -2.63 26.35
C ILE A 345 -3.60 -3.19 25.84
N LEU A 346 -4.67 -2.40 25.84
CA LEU A 346 -6.01 -2.84 25.46
C LEU A 346 -6.27 -2.83 23.94
N THR A 347 -5.58 -1.98 23.21
CA THR A 347 -5.78 -1.81 21.75
C THR A 347 -5.64 -3.11 20.94
N PRO A 348 -4.67 -4.02 21.19
CA PRO A 348 -4.62 -5.30 20.49
C PRO A 348 -5.90 -6.14 20.63
N ILE A 349 -6.57 -6.06 21.79
CA ILE A 349 -7.85 -6.74 22.02
C ILE A 349 -8.97 -5.98 21.32
N ARG A 350 -9.02 -4.66 21.44
CA ARG A 350 -10.04 -3.80 20.79
C ARG A 350 -10.05 -3.91 19.28
N LEU A 351 -8.89 -4.05 18.65
CA LEU A 351 -8.74 -4.29 17.21
C LEU A 351 -9.49 -5.55 16.73
N THR A 352 -9.82 -6.48 17.62
CA THR A 352 -10.52 -7.72 17.26
C THR A 352 -12.04 -7.58 17.18
N TYR A 353 -12.63 -6.59 17.84
CA TYR A 353 -14.09 -6.42 17.91
C TYR A 353 -14.59 -5.03 17.52
N ASP A 354 -13.84 -3.96 17.75
CA ASP A 354 -14.26 -2.61 17.39
C ASP A 354 -13.73 -2.20 16.02
N LEU A 355 -14.52 -2.56 15.02
CA LEU A 355 -14.16 -2.36 13.62
C LEU A 355 -14.28 -0.91 13.15
N GLN A 356 -14.99 -0.05 13.89
CA GLN A 356 -15.22 1.34 13.50
C GLN A 356 -14.15 2.27 14.06
N ALA A 357 -13.68 2.02 15.27
CA ALA A 357 -12.68 2.86 15.91
C ALA A 357 -11.33 2.88 15.18
N PHE A 358 -11.02 1.84 14.38
CA PHE A 358 -9.73 1.68 13.70
C PHE A 358 -9.84 1.70 12.17
N GLY A 359 -10.76 2.50 11.62
CA GLY A 359 -10.79 2.81 10.20
C GLY A 359 -11.85 2.14 9.34
N SER A 360 -12.86 1.50 9.87
CA SER A 360 -13.96 0.81 9.17
C SER A 360 -13.82 -0.73 9.11
N ARG A 361 -14.93 -1.37 8.78
CA ARG A 361 -15.00 -2.85 8.66
C ARG A 361 -14.06 -3.44 7.62
N GLY A 362 -13.77 -2.71 6.56
CA GLY A 362 -12.81 -3.13 5.51
C GLY A 362 -11.36 -3.13 5.98
N ASN A 363 -11.04 -2.42 7.06
CA ASN A 363 -9.71 -2.38 7.65
C ASN A 363 -9.47 -3.39 8.77
N TRP A 364 -10.42 -4.30 9.01
CA TRP A 364 -10.32 -5.28 10.10
C TRP A 364 -9.15 -6.25 9.92
N ILE A 365 -8.51 -6.56 11.05
CA ILE A 365 -7.42 -7.51 11.14
C ILE A 365 -7.92 -8.75 11.87
N ASN A 366 -7.64 -9.94 11.31
CA ASN A 366 -7.91 -11.22 11.96
C ASN A 366 -7.14 -11.31 13.29
N PRO A 367 -7.77 -11.68 14.43
CA PRO A 367 -7.10 -11.77 15.72
C PRO A 367 -6.11 -12.93 15.85
N LEU A 368 -6.21 -13.97 15.01
CA LEU A 368 -5.35 -15.15 15.13
C LEU A 368 -3.84 -14.86 15.05
N PRO A 369 -3.33 -13.94 14.21
CA PRO A 369 -1.92 -13.55 14.24
C PRO A 369 -1.42 -13.02 15.58
N LEU A 370 -2.30 -12.45 16.43
CA LEU A 370 -1.91 -11.97 17.77
C LEU A 370 -1.43 -13.12 18.67
N LEU A 371 -1.90 -14.35 18.43
CA LEU A 371 -1.39 -15.54 19.12
C LEU A 371 0.12 -15.74 18.85
N GLY A 372 0.65 -15.14 17.80
CA GLY A 372 2.07 -15.16 17.49
C GLY A 372 2.94 -14.50 18.56
N VAL A 373 2.42 -13.55 19.32
CA VAL A 373 3.13 -12.96 20.45
C VAL A 373 3.44 -14.04 21.50
N PHE A 374 2.43 -14.83 21.87
CA PHE A 374 2.61 -15.96 22.81
C PHE A 374 3.51 -17.04 22.22
N GLY A 375 3.37 -17.32 20.91
CA GLY A 375 4.23 -18.27 20.20
C GLY A 375 5.69 -17.84 20.21
N ALA A 376 5.97 -16.58 19.93
CA ALA A 376 7.31 -16.04 19.91
C ALA A 376 7.95 -16.00 21.31
N VAL A 377 7.19 -15.61 22.33
CA VAL A 377 7.67 -15.59 23.74
C VAL A 377 7.93 -17.00 24.27
N ALA A 378 7.06 -17.96 23.94
CA ALA A 378 7.18 -19.35 24.37
C ALA A 378 8.23 -20.15 23.60
N ASP A 379 8.72 -19.66 22.45
CA ASP A 379 9.72 -20.37 21.65
C ASP A 379 11.09 -20.31 22.33
N ARG A 380 11.60 -21.47 22.73
CA ARG A 380 12.95 -21.60 23.32
C ARG A 380 14.06 -21.18 22.33
N ARG A 381 13.78 -21.16 21.02
CA ARG A 381 14.70 -20.68 19.98
C ARG A 381 14.65 -19.16 19.90
N ARG A 382 15.00 -18.47 20.97
CA ARG A 382 14.91 -17.01 21.09
C ARG A 382 15.55 -16.24 19.91
N GLN A 383 16.64 -16.77 19.36
CA GLN A 383 17.32 -16.15 18.20
C GLN A 383 16.44 -16.13 16.94
N VAL A 384 15.45 -17.00 16.84
CA VAL A 384 14.51 -17.08 15.73
C VAL A 384 13.28 -16.20 15.98
N ALA A 385 12.71 -16.26 17.16
CA ALA A 385 11.45 -15.59 17.48
C ALA A 385 11.61 -14.09 17.82
N LEU A 386 12.73 -13.71 18.45
CA LEU A 386 12.96 -12.33 18.91
C LEU A 386 12.95 -11.29 17.78
N PRO A 387 13.59 -11.47 16.60
CA PRO A 387 13.52 -10.48 15.54
C PRO A 387 12.09 -10.23 15.04
N LEU A 388 11.27 -11.29 14.88
CA LEU A 388 9.87 -11.16 14.46
C LEU A 388 9.08 -10.33 15.47
N LEU A 389 9.20 -10.66 16.75
CA LEU A 389 8.50 -9.96 17.83
C LEU A 389 9.00 -8.51 17.96
N PHE A 390 10.31 -8.29 17.88
CA PHE A 390 10.91 -6.96 18.01
C PHE A 390 10.48 -6.02 16.88
N ILE A 391 10.56 -6.48 15.62
CA ILE A 391 10.13 -5.67 14.47
C ILE A 391 8.63 -5.38 14.57
N SER A 392 7.81 -6.39 14.92
CA SER A 392 6.36 -6.21 15.11
C SER A 392 6.04 -5.22 16.23
N LEU A 393 6.77 -5.27 17.33
CA LEU A 393 6.60 -4.35 18.46
C LEU A 393 7.00 -2.92 18.08
N CYS A 394 8.09 -2.74 17.34
CA CYS A 394 8.49 -1.42 16.83
C CYS A 394 7.41 -0.82 15.92
N ILE A 395 6.87 -1.62 14.97
CA ILE A 395 5.78 -1.19 14.09
C ILE A 395 4.55 -0.82 14.92
N TYR A 396 4.15 -1.67 15.88
CA TYR A 396 3.02 -1.39 16.76
C TYR A 396 3.23 -0.10 17.58
N SER A 397 4.43 0.09 18.15
CA SER A 397 4.73 1.25 18.98
C SER A 397 4.64 2.56 18.17
N VAL A 398 5.25 2.61 16.98
CA VAL A 398 5.17 3.80 16.13
C VAL A 398 3.73 4.05 15.67
N TRP A 399 3.02 3.01 15.24
CA TRP A 399 1.62 3.11 14.84
C TRP A 399 0.75 3.62 16.00
N PHE A 400 0.95 3.12 17.22
CA PHE A 400 0.15 3.49 18.37
C PHE A 400 0.45 4.90 18.88
N PHE A 401 1.74 5.26 19.05
CA PHE A 401 2.13 6.52 19.70
C PHE A 401 2.29 7.70 18.75
N MET A 402 2.62 7.45 17.49
CA MET A 402 2.95 8.52 16.52
C MET A 402 2.08 8.48 15.27
N GLY A 403 1.32 7.43 15.07
CA GLY A 403 0.61 7.16 13.84
C GLY A 403 -0.89 7.47 13.89
N TYR A 404 -1.43 7.48 12.71
CA TYR A 404 -2.85 7.44 12.42
C TYR A 404 -3.37 6.02 12.68
N GLN A 405 -4.18 5.82 13.74
CA GLN A 405 -4.55 4.50 14.26
C GLN A 405 -5.52 3.71 13.34
N VAL A 406 -5.20 3.58 12.07
CA VAL A 406 -5.94 2.73 11.12
C VAL A 406 -5.34 1.33 11.10
N ALA A 407 -6.19 0.32 11.33
CA ALA A 407 -5.76 -1.06 11.55
C ALA A 407 -4.91 -1.66 10.42
N ARG A 408 -5.22 -1.37 9.14
CA ARG A 408 -4.45 -1.90 7.99
C ARG A 408 -2.96 -1.59 8.04
N MET A 409 -2.57 -0.47 8.67
CA MET A 409 -1.15 -0.08 8.80
C MET A 409 -0.37 -1.02 9.72
N LEU A 410 -1.05 -1.89 10.50
CA LEU A 410 -0.44 -2.96 11.29
C LEU A 410 -0.21 -4.26 10.51
N LEU A 411 -0.64 -4.36 9.25
CA LEU A 411 -0.48 -5.59 8.47
C LEU A 411 0.97 -6.06 8.33
N PRO A 412 2.02 -5.20 8.24
CA PRO A 412 3.39 -5.67 8.25
C PRO A 412 3.76 -6.41 9.56
N ALA A 413 3.32 -5.91 10.72
CA ALA A 413 3.49 -6.61 12.01
C ALA A 413 2.65 -7.89 12.07
N THR A 414 1.41 -7.84 11.57
CA THR A 414 0.51 -8.99 11.47
C THR A 414 1.11 -10.10 10.61
N ALA A 415 1.75 -9.77 9.48
CA ALA A 415 2.45 -10.72 8.63
C ALA A 415 3.56 -11.46 9.39
N LEU A 416 4.42 -10.74 10.10
CA LEU A 416 5.50 -11.34 10.87
C LEU A 416 4.96 -12.22 12.02
N LEU A 417 3.94 -11.77 12.74
CA LEU A 417 3.32 -12.53 13.82
C LEU A 417 2.53 -13.75 13.33
N SER A 418 2.08 -13.76 12.08
CA SER A 418 1.40 -14.92 11.48
C SER A 418 2.28 -16.18 11.47
N VAL A 419 3.61 -16.04 11.41
CA VAL A 419 4.54 -17.17 11.39
C VAL A 419 4.51 -17.94 12.73
N PRO A 420 4.82 -17.35 13.88
CA PRO A 420 4.73 -18.05 15.15
C PRO A 420 3.28 -18.39 15.54
N ALA A 421 2.28 -17.62 15.09
CA ALA A 421 0.88 -17.94 15.28
C ALA A 421 0.49 -19.24 14.59
N ALA A 422 0.88 -19.41 13.33
CA ALA A 422 0.61 -20.62 12.56
C ALA A 422 1.22 -21.86 13.23
N ASP A 423 2.46 -21.77 13.74
CA ASP A 423 3.13 -22.85 14.45
C ASP A 423 2.38 -23.24 15.76
N VAL A 424 1.91 -22.24 16.51
CA VAL A 424 1.09 -22.47 17.72
C VAL A 424 -0.25 -23.10 17.37
N LEU A 425 -0.95 -22.57 16.38
CA LEU A 425 -2.27 -23.05 15.97
C LEU A 425 -2.22 -24.50 15.47
N ILE A 426 -1.19 -24.88 14.69
CA ILE A 426 -1.02 -26.27 14.24
C ILE A 426 -0.75 -27.20 15.42
N ARG A 427 0.06 -26.79 16.40
CA ARG A 427 0.31 -27.57 17.61
C ARG A 427 -0.96 -27.74 18.45
N PHE A 428 -1.74 -26.69 18.65
CA PHE A 428 -3.03 -26.77 19.30
C PHE A 428 -4.02 -27.65 18.53
N TRP A 429 -4.10 -27.52 17.22
CA TRP A 429 -4.91 -28.37 16.36
C TRP A 429 -4.59 -29.85 16.53
N ARG A 430 -3.31 -30.21 16.63
CA ARG A 430 -2.88 -31.60 16.84
C ARG A 430 -3.15 -32.09 18.26
N ARG A 431 -2.93 -31.25 19.26
CA ARG A 431 -3.02 -31.61 20.67
C ARG A 431 -4.45 -31.70 21.18
N PHE A 432 -5.34 -30.80 20.79
CA PHE A 432 -6.67 -30.65 21.34
C PHE A 432 -7.76 -30.79 20.28
N ARG A 433 -8.50 -31.87 20.26
CA ARG A 433 -9.55 -32.12 19.25
C ARG A 433 -10.65 -31.06 19.27
N ILE A 434 -11.05 -30.57 20.44
CA ILE A 434 -12.12 -29.56 20.59
C ILE A 434 -11.76 -28.22 19.97
N VAL A 435 -10.48 -27.85 19.92
CA VAL A 435 -10.01 -26.56 19.37
C VAL A 435 -9.98 -26.57 17.85
N ARG A 436 -10.03 -27.74 17.22
CA ARG A 436 -10.01 -27.86 15.73
C ARG A 436 -11.19 -27.17 15.08
N TYR A 437 -12.38 -27.29 15.66
CA TYR A 437 -13.59 -26.73 15.10
C TYR A 437 -13.56 -25.18 15.08
N PRO A 438 -13.33 -24.47 16.21
CA PRO A 438 -13.29 -23.02 16.18
C PRO A 438 -12.13 -22.47 15.34
N ILE A 439 -10.93 -23.04 15.39
CA ILE A 439 -9.81 -22.60 14.54
C ILE A 439 -10.16 -22.81 13.07
N GLY A 440 -10.62 -24.02 12.69
CA GLY A 440 -11.01 -24.33 11.32
C GLY A 440 -12.12 -23.43 10.81
N MET A 441 -13.11 -23.12 11.64
CA MET A 441 -14.20 -22.21 11.29
C MET A 441 -13.70 -20.79 11.06
N VAL A 442 -12.86 -20.23 11.93
CA VAL A 442 -12.31 -18.87 11.73
C VAL A 442 -11.47 -18.79 10.47
N VAL A 443 -10.61 -19.80 10.23
CA VAL A 443 -9.79 -19.85 9.01
C VAL A 443 -10.66 -19.96 7.76
N ALA A 444 -11.67 -20.85 7.78
CA ALA A 444 -12.57 -21.05 6.65
C ALA A 444 -13.44 -19.83 6.36
N LEU A 445 -13.99 -19.17 7.38
CA LEU A 445 -14.78 -17.96 7.24
C LEU A 445 -13.91 -16.80 6.69
N SER A 446 -12.72 -16.59 7.25
CA SER A 446 -11.80 -15.56 6.80
C SER A 446 -11.39 -15.78 5.34
N ALA A 447 -10.98 -17.01 4.98
CA ALA A 447 -10.64 -17.36 3.60
C ALA A 447 -11.86 -17.24 2.67
N GLY A 448 -13.03 -17.69 3.11
CA GLY A 448 -14.29 -17.59 2.35
C GLY A 448 -14.66 -16.15 2.02
N VAL A 449 -14.51 -15.22 2.96
CA VAL A 449 -14.75 -13.79 2.72
C VAL A 449 -13.80 -13.26 1.63
N VAL A 450 -12.50 -13.53 1.74
CA VAL A 450 -11.50 -13.06 0.77
C VAL A 450 -11.77 -13.61 -0.63
N ILE A 451 -12.07 -14.91 -0.71
CA ILE A 451 -12.38 -15.58 -1.97
C ILE A 451 -13.67 -14.99 -2.58
N ALA A 452 -14.72 -14.85 -1.77
CA ALA A 452 -16.00 -14.30 -2.23
C ALA A 452 -15.82 -12.84 -2.73
N VAL A 453 -15.11 -12.00 -1.96
CA VAL A 453 -14.87 -10.60 -2.36
C VAL A 453 -14.16 -10.53 -3.70
N GLY A 454 -13.07 -11.28 -3.88
CA GLY A 454 -12.29 -11.26 -5.12
C GLY A 454 -13.12 -11.74 -6.34
N PHE A 455 -13.83 -12.86 -6.20
CA PHE A 455 -14.66 -13.41 -7.29
C PHE A 455 -15.86 -12.52 -7.61
N ILE A 456 -16.61 -12.04 -6.61
CA ILE A 456 -17.76 -11.16 -6.83
C ILE A 456 -17.34 -9.86 -7.52
N ARG A 457 -16.22 -9.29 -7.12
CA ARG A 457 -15.67 -8.09 -7.75
C ARG A 457 -15.31 -8.34 -9.21
N ALA A 458 -14.60 -9.44 -9.50
CA ALA A 458 -14.24 -9.84 -10.85
C ALA A 458 -15.48 -10.13 -11.70
N GLU A 459 -16.45 -10.87 -11.16
CA GLU A 459 -17.72 -11.20 -11.85
C GLU A 459 -18.48 -9.93 -12.23
N ARG A 460 -18.70 -9.01 -11.29
CA ARG A 460 -19.41 -7.76 -11.54
C ARG A 460 -18.76 -6.93 -12.64
N TYR A 461 -17.43 -6.89 -12.65
CA TYR A 461 -16.69 -6.20 -13.70
C TYR A 461 -16.78 -6.91 -15.05
N LEU A 462 -16.64 -8.24 -15.09
CA LEU A 462 -16.65 -9.01 -16.33
C LEU A 462 -18.04 -9.06 -16.98
N ILE A 463 -19.12 -9.06 -16.20
CA ILE A 463 -20.50 -9.05 -16.70
C ILE A 463 -20.85 -7.68 -17.30
N ASP A 464 -20.48 -6.60 -16.64
CA ASP A 464 -20.78 -5.24 -17.08
C ASP A 464 -19.61 -4.29 -16.84
N PRO A 465 -18.61 -4.29 -17.72
CA PRO A 465 -17.44 -3.42 -17.58
C PRO A 465 -17.79 -1.92 -17.66
N ALA A 466 -18.77 -1.56 -18.45
CA ALA A 466 -19.17 -0.16 -18.65
C ALA A 466 -19.88 0.41 -17.42
N GLY A 467 -20.82 -0.33 -16.84
CA GLY A 467 -21.57 0.10 -15.67
C GLY A 467 -20.85 -0.18 -14.34
N PHE A 468 -19.68 -0.83 -14.36
CA PHE A 468 -18.98 -1.19 -13.12
C PHE A 468 -18.59 0.04 -12.30
N LEU A 469 -17.97 1.04 -12.93
CA LEU A 469 -17.54 2.26 -12.24
C LEU A 469 -18.72 3.04 -11.69
N GLU A 470 -19.83 3.13 -12.44
CA GLU A 470 -21.03 3.82 -11.98
C GLU A 470 -21.64 3.16 -10.73
N ARG A 471 -21.60 1.81 -10.67
CA ARG A 471 -22.13 1.08 -9.50
C ARG A 471 -21.21 1.06 -8.30
N GLU A 472 -19.90 0.98 -8.51
CA GLU A 472 -18.93 0.68 -7.45
C GLU A 472 -18.13 1.92 -7.00
N THR A 473 -18.15 3.03 -7.76
CA THR A 473 -17.41 4.26 -7.44
C THR A 473 -18.36 5.34 -6.98
N MET A 474 -18.00 6.04 -5.91
CA MET A 474 -18.78 7.18 -5.40
C MET A 474 -18.80 8.30 -6.44
N HIS A 475 -19.95 8.90 -6.63
CA HIS A 475 -20.16 10.07 -7.49
C HIS A 475 -19.71 9.91 -8.95
N TYR A 476 -19.56 8.66 -9.45
CA TYR A 476 -19.01 8.45 -10.80
C TYR A 476 -19.87 9.05 -11.90
N ALA A 477 -21.20 9.02 -11.77
CA ALA A 477 -22.10 9.63 -12.76
C ALA A 477 -21.85 11.15 -12.90
N ASP A 478 -21.55 11.83 -11.79
CA ASP A 478 -21.24 13.27 -11.78
C ASP A 478 -19.87 13.53 -12.40
N ILE A 479 -18.89 12.67 -12.10
CA ILE A 479 -17.53 12.71 -12.69
C ILE A 479 -17.61 12.49 -14.21
N ASP A 480 -18.37 11.49 -14.65
CA ASP A 480 -18.57 11.20 -16.08
C ASP A 480 -19.27 12.37 -16.81
N TRP A 481 -20.25 13.01 -16.14
CA TRP A 481 -20.87 14.22 -16.66
C TRP A 481 -19.85 15.34 -16.85
N MET A 482 -19.00 15.62 -15.85
CA MET A 482 -17.95 16.65 -15.94
C MET A 482 -16.96 16.35 -17.06
N ASN A 483 -16.50 15.09 -17.19
CA ASN A 483 -15.57 14.69 -18.25
C ASN A 483 -16.14 14.87 -19.66
N LYS A 484 -17.48 14.79 -19.81
CA LYS A 484 -18.16 14.99 -21.10
C LYS A 484 -18.47 16.44 -21.43
N HIS A 485 -18.61 17.32 -20.43
CA HIS A 485 -19.12 18.67 -20.63
C HIS A 485 -18.11 19.79 -20.32
N LEU A 486 -17.03 19.48 -19.57
CA LEU A 486 -16.00 20.45 -19.25
C LEU A 486 -14.73 20.20 -20.06
N ASP A 487 -14.05 21.27 -20.42
CA ASP A 487 -12.77 21.22 -21.16
C ASP A 487 -11.59 21.25 -20.17
N PRO A 488 -10.75 20.20 -20.13
CA PRO A 488 -9.59 20.14 -19.22
C PRO A 488 -8.59 21.30 -19.37
N SER A 489 -8.57 21.94 -20.53
CA SER A 489 -7.66 23.07 -20.79
C SER A 489 -8.17 24.42 -20.27
N ARG A 490 -9.46 24.51 -19.94
CA ARG A 490 -10.13 25.76 -19.56
C ARG A 490 -10.77 25.73 -18.18
N HIS A 491 -11.07 24.53 -17.70
CA HIS A 491 -11.82 24.37 -16.48
C HIS A 491 -10.98 23.74 -15.38
N ARG A 492 -11.24 24.17 -14.14
CA ARG A 492 -10.65 23.62 -12.93
C ARG A 492 -11.74 23.48 -11.87
N VAL A 493 -11.81 22.31 -11.21
CA VAL A 493 -12.88 21.96 -10.26
C VAL A 493 -12.35 21.95 -8.83
N ALA A 494 -13.04 22.65 -7.93
CA ALA A 494 -12.86 22.50 -6.49
C ALA A 494 -14.00 21.65 -5.89
N THR A 495 -13.68 20.76 -4.96
CA THR A 495 -14.66 19.80 -4.43
C THR A 495 -14.41 19.48 -2.96
N TRP A 496 -15.46 19.13 -2.22
CA TRP A 496 -15.34 18.55 -0.88
C TRP A 496 -15.22 17.03 -0.90
N PHE A 497 -15.35 16.40 -2.08
CA PHE A 497 -15.23 14.96 -2.24
C PHE A 497 -13.78 14.52 -2.48
N LYS A 498 -13.50 13.28 -2.09
CA LYS A 498 -12.18 12.63 -2.24
C LYS A 498 -12.09 11.68 -3.43
N THR A 499 -13.19 11.38 -4.08
CA THR A 499 -13.32 10.28 -5.03
C THR A 499 -13.14 10.69 -6.48
N CYS A 500 -12.44 11.79 -6.73
CA CYS A 500 -12.34 12.38 -8.06
C CYS A 500 -11.16 11.87 -8.91
N GLY A 501 -10.50 10.76 -8.54
CA GLY A 501 -9.37 10.21 -9.29
C GLY A 501 -9.67 9.80 -10.75
N TYR A 502 -10.94 9.69 -11.14
CA TYR A 502 -11.38 9.50 -12.52
C TYR A 502 -11.77 10.79 -13.25
N LEU A 503 -11.67 11.95 -12.57
CA LEU A 503 -11.92 13.24 -13.21
C LEU A 503 -10.72 13.62 -14.10
N GLU A 504 -10.98 13.83 -15.38
CA GLU A 504 -9.95 14.22 -16.37
C GLU A 504 -9.68 15.73 -16.35
N ILE A 505 -10.59 16.51 -15.73
CA ILE A 505 -10.43 17.95 -15.52
C ILE A 505 -9.49 18.17 -14.31
N PRO A 506 -8.57 19.14 -14.34
CA PRO A 506 -7.80 19.50 -13.15
C PRO A 506 -8.70 19.82 -11.96
N TRP A 507 -8.44 19.18 -10.83
CA TRP A 507 -9.28 19.31 -9.65
C TRP A 507 -8.47 19.37 -8.35
N MET A 508 -9.12 19.82 -7.29
CA MET A 508 -8.55 19.85 -5.94
C MET A 508 -9.64 19.59 -4.91
N THR A 509 -9.34 18.80 -3.90
CA THR A 509 -10.23 18.72 -2.72
C THR A 509 -10.03 19.94 -1.82
N LEU A 510 -11.11 20.44 -1.22
CA LEU A 510 -11.09 21.56 -0.29
C LEU A 510 -10.71 21.16 1.13
N LEU A 511 -10.50 19.88 1.39
CA LEU A 511 -10.13 19.36 2.70
C LEU A 511 -8.73 19.83 3.10
N PRO A 512 -8.55 20.51 4.24
CA PRO A 512 -7.29 21.20 4.58
C PRO A 512 -6.08 20.28 4.78
N ASN A 513 -6.31 19.00 5.01
CA ASN A 513 -5.25 17.99 5.19
C ASN A 513 -4.80 17.31 3.89
N TYR A 514 -5.39 17.67 2.74
CA TYR A 514 -5.07 17.08 1.43
C TYR A 514 -4.53 18.10 0.43
N GLN A 515 -4.69 19.37 0.67
CA GLN A 515 -4.25 20.46 -0.21
C GLN A 515 -3.59 21.60 0.58
N ALA A 516 -2.73 22.38 -0.07
CA ALA A 516 -1.98 23.48 0.48
C ALA A 516 -2.18 24.81 -0.28
N GLU A 517 -3.12 24.86 -1.24
CA GLU A 517 -3.38 26.06 -2.03
C GLU A 517 -4.31 27.05 -1.31
N ILE A 518 -5.29 26.51 -0.57
CA ILE A 518 -6.28 27.32 0.16
C ILE A 518 -6.07 27.10 1.64
N ARG A 519 -5.93 28.19 2.38
CA ARG A 519 -5.68 28.13 3.82
C ARG A 519 -6.93 27.68 4.59
N PRO A 520 -6.78 27.00 5.73
CA PRO A 520 -7.93 26.58 6.55
C PRO A 520 -8.86 27.73 6.96
N GLU A 521 -8.32 28.94 7.18
CA GLU A 521 -9.10 30.12 7.54
C GLU A 521 -9.96 30.64 6.37
N GLU A 522 -9.56 30.33 5.13
CA GLU A 522 -10.32 30.67 3.92
C GLU A 522 -11.43 29.65 3.67
N THR A 523 -11.24 28.37 4.01
CA THR A 523 -12.26 27.33 3.80
C THR A 523 -13.44 27.41 4.77
N GLY A 524 -13.29 28.06 5.93
CA GLY A 524 -14.33 28.23 6.94
C GLY A 524 -15.30 29.42 6.69
N ASP A 525 -14.99 30.27 5.71
CA ASP A 525 -15.82 31.45 5.37
C ASP A 525 -16.18 31.40 3.88
N PRO A 526 -17.47 31.30 3.51
CA PRO A 526 -17.89 31.18 2.12
C PRO A 526 -17.35 32.27 1.19
N GLN A 527 -17.33 33.53 1.64
CA GLN A 527 -16.89 34.67 0.82
C GLN A 527 -15.37 34.64 0.61
N ARG A 528 -14.60 34.31 1.67
CA ARG A 528 -13.15 34.15 1.59
C ARG A 528 -12.77 32.95 0.72
N LEU A 529 -13.49 31.84 0.88
CA LEU A 529 -13.33 30.66 0.04
C LEU A 529 -13.53 31.00 -1.44
N TYR A 530 -14.63 31.67 -1.77
CA TYR A 530 -14.92 32.08 -3.15
C TYR A 530 -13.82 32.97 -3.73
N ALA A 531 -13.38 33.99 -2.97
CA ALA A 531 -12.30 34.87 -3.40
C ALA A 531 -10.97 34.10 -3.61
N ALA A 532 -10.68 33.13 -2.75
CA ALA A 532 -9.49 32.28 -2.89
C ALA A 532 -9.58 31.38 -4.12
N LEU A 533 -10.72 30.74 -4.35
CA LEU A 533 -10.96 29.87 -5.51
C LEU A 533 -10.82 30.66 -6.83
N LYS A 534 -11.42 31.84 -6.90
CA LYS A 534 -11.31 32.71 -8.08
C LYS A 534 -9.88 33.17 -8.32
N ARG A 535 -9.16 33.54 -7.26
CA ARG A 535 -7.73 33.92 -7.33
C ARG A 535 -6.85 32.77 -7.84
N GLN A 536 -7.18 31.51 -7.49
CA GLN A 536 -6.46 30.29 -7.92
C GLN A 536 -6.95 29.75 -9.27
N GLY A 537 -7.89 30.43 -9.94
CA GLY A 537 -8.36 30.07 -11.28
C GLY A 537 -9.33 28.88 -11.31
N PHE A 538 -9.99 28.57 -10.20
CA PHE A 538 -11.08 27.60 -10.21
C PHE A 538 -12.29 28.15 -10.94
N THR A 539 -12.92 27.31 -11.74
CA THR A 539 -14.07 27.68 -12.58
C THR A 539 -15.35 26.99 -12.14
N HIS A 540 -15.24 25.86 -11.44
CA HIS A 540 -16.39 25.06 -11.02
C HIS A 540 -16.23 24.57 -9.58
N LEU A 541 -17.38 24.38 -8.93
CA LEU A 541 -17.53 23.78 -7.61
C LEU A 541 -18.31 22.49 -7.76
N PHE A 542 -17.89 21.42 -7.10
CA PHE A 542 -18.57 20.13 -7.06
C PHE A 542 -18.73 19.67 -5.61
N GLY A 543 -19.95 19.43 -5.17
CA GLY A 543 -20.27 19.01 -3.81
C GLY A 543 -21.76 18.81 -3.58
N ARG A 544 -22.16 18.72 -2.32
CA ARG A 544 -23.56 18.79 -1.94
C ARG A 544 -24.05 20.21 -2.11
N PRO A 545 -25.33 20.42 -2.45
CA PRO A 545 -25.87 21.79 -2.54
C PRO A 545 -25.62 22.62 -1.28
N ASP A 546 -25.74 22.02 -0.10
CA ASP A 546 -25.55 22.68 1.19
C ASP A 546 -24.09 23.07 1.49
N ASP A 547 -23.12 22.40 0.88
CA ASP A 547 -21.69 22.69 1.05
C ASP A 547 -21.32 24.10 0.53
N PHE A 548 -22.16 24.67 -0.33
CA PHE A 548 -21.98 25.97 -0.99
C PHE A 548 -23.07 26.99 -0.62
N ALA A 549 -23.83 26.74 0.42
CA ALA A 549 -24.80 27.70 0.95
C ALA A 549 -24.08 29.02 1.34
N GLY A 550 -24.68 30.15 0.98
CA GLY A 550 -24.07 31.46 1.17
C GLY A 550 -23.19 31.98 0.02
N LEU A 551 -23.09 31.21 -1.09
CA LEU A 551 -22.43 31.62 -2.34
C LEU A 551 -23.43 31.88 -3.49
N ASP A 552 -24.71 31.99 -3.21
CA ASP A 552 -25.80 31.99 -4.20
C ASP A 552 -25.65 33.09 -5.29
N ASP A 553 -25.14 34.26 -4.93
CA ASP A 553 -24.90 35.36 -5.88
C ASP A 553 -23.61 35.16 -6.72
N ALA A 554 -22.74 34.28 -6.26
CA ALA A 554 -21.40 34.10 -6.81
C ALA A 554 -21.28 32.87 -7.75
N GLN A 555 -22.34 32.05 -7.86
CA GLN A 555 -22.34 30.79 -8.59
C GLN A 555 -23.58 30.62 -9.48
N ILE A 556 -23.45 29.77 -10.51
CA ILE A 556 -24.53 29.37 -11.39
C ILE A 556 -24.61 27.84 -11.38
N LEU A 557 -25.77 27.29 -11.01
CA LEU A 557 -26.02 25.86 -11.09
C LEU A 557 -25.98 25.40 -12.56
N VAL A 558 -25.08 24.49 -12.88
CA VAL A 558 -24.94 23.93 -14.25
C VAL A 558 -25.38 22.47 -14.34
N TYR A 559 -25.36 21.75 -13.20
CA TYR A 559 -25.81 20.37 -13.14
C TYR A 559 -26.24 20.02 -11.71
N SER A 560 -27.27 19.17 -11.59
CA SER A 560 -27.75 18.63 -10.31
C SER A 560 -28.11 17.17 -10.46
N ASN A 561 -27.66 16.36 -9.51
CA ASN A 561 -28.01 14.95 -9.41
C ASN A 561 -28.65 14.69 -8.03
N PRO A 562 -29.96 14.47 -7.96
CA PRO A 562 -30.67 14.31 -6.68
C PRO A 562 -30.33 13.00 -5.94
N ALA A 563 -29.71 12.05 -6.64
CA ALA A 563 -29.45 10.71 -6.12
C ALA A 563 -28.09 10.17 -6.58
N SER A 564 -27.04 10.98 -6.43
CA SER A 564 -25.67 10.54 -6.68
C SER A 564 -25.29 9.40 -5.76
N ARG A 565 -24.67 8.36 -6.32
CA ARG A 565 -24.33 7.14 -5.58
C ARG A 565 -23.12 7.33 -4.67
N LEU A 566 -23.23 6.87 -3.42
CA LEU A 566 -22.15 6.82 -2.46
C LEU A 566 -21.27 5.55 -2.58
N GLY A 567 -21.41 4.81 -3.69
CA GLY A 567 -20.69 3.58 -3.97
C GLY A 567 -21.08 2.39 -3.11
N SER A 568 -20.89 1.20 -3.60
CA SER A 568 -21.17 -0.04 -2.87
C SER A 568 -19.89 -0.71 -2.38
N THR A 569 -19.10 -0.07 -1.57
CA THR A 569 -18.02 -0.76 -0.83
C THR A 569 -18.55 -1.77 0.19
N ARG A 570 -19.89 -1.93 0.28
CA ARG A 570 -20.57 -2.77 1.26
C ARG A 570 -21.38 -3.86 0.57
N PHE A 571 -20.89 -5.08 0.60
CA PHE A 571 -21.52 -6.28 0.04
C PHE A 571 -22.97 -6.54 0.50
N PHE A 572 -23.49 -5.85 1.51
CA PHE A 572 -24.74 -6.15 2.20
C PHE A 572 -25.62 -4.93 2.47
N ARG A 573 -25.39 -3.79 1.84
CA ARG A 573 -26.29 -2.62 1.94
C ARG A 573 -26.66 -2.14 0.56
N GLU A 574 -27.92 -1.72 0.41
CA GLU A 574 -28.35 -0.91 -0.73
C GLU A 574 -27.42 0.31 -0.84
N PRO A 575 -27.05 0.72 -2.05
CA PRO A 575 -26.24 1.90 -2.24
C PRO A 575 -27.00 3.10 -1.66
N SER A 576 -26.41 3.76 -0.66
CA SER A 576 -26.92 5.06 -0.23
C SER A 576 -26.65 6.09 -1.32
N THR A 577 -27.55 7.05 -1.44
CA THR A 577 -27.42 8.17 -2.38
C THR A 577 -27.45 9.48 -1.60
N GLU A 578 -26.84 10.52 -2.17
CA GLU A 578 -26.93 11.87 -1.67
C GLU A 578 -27.09 12.85 -2.85
N PRO A 579 -27.74 14.01 -2.63
CA PRO A 579 -27.81 15.02 -3.66
C PRO A 579 -26.45 15.65 -3.90
N THR A 580 -26.09 15.85 -5.18
CA THR A 580 -24.88 16.56 -5.58
C THR A 580 -25.21 17.65 -6.59
N ALA A 581 -24.35 18.64 -6.68
CA ALA A 581 -24.48 19.74 -7.63
C ALA A 581 -23.12 20.19 -8.15
N ILE A 582 -23.11 20.71 -9.37
CA ILE A 582 -21.97 21.36 -9.98
C ILE A 582 -22.37 22.79 -10.30
N PHE A 583 -21.59 23.72 -9.80
CA PHE A 583 -21.80 25.17 -9.99
C PHE A 583 -20.63 25.77 -10.76
N ALA A 584 -20.92 26.65 -11.72
CA ALA A 584 -19.92 27.51 -12.33
C ALA A 584 -19.68 28.73 -11.43
N ILE A 585 -18.42 29.10 -11.22
CA ILE A 585 -17.97 30.30 -10.51
C ILE A 585 -18.12 31.51 -11.45
N LYS A 586 -18.81 32.58 -11.02
CA LYS A 586 -19.00 33.84 -11.80
C LYS A 586 -17.72 34.66 -11.88
#